data_49a6b5250a8a7fe94dfbf7434d6cf799
#
_entry.id   49a6b5250a8a7fe94dfbf7434d6cf799
#
_cell.length_a   1.000
_cell.length_b   1.000
_cell.length_c   1.000
_cell.angle_alpha   90.00
_cell.angle_beta   90.00
_cell.angle_gamma   90.00
#
_symmetry.space_group_name_H-M   'P 1'
#
loop_
_entity.id
_entity.type
_entity.pdbx_description
1 polymer ?
#
loop_
_entity_poly.entity_id
_entity_poly.type
_entity_poly.pdbx_seq_one_letter_code
_entity_poly.pdbx_strand_id
1 'polypeptide(L)'
;GRGRSVLPVAVGVIRTDASDDLSTRLLDISVKIDEWMDEYHPDMLAIERVFERGVVSTVMHTAHAVGVIIVCAARRDIPVYMYTPSEVKKAVSGNGRADKKQVTAMVTRVLGLAEPPRPADAADALALAICHCWRAPMLGLSGGQNPGWSASRHK
;
A
#
# COMPACT_ATOMS: atom_id res chain seq x y z
N GLY A 1 4.49 26.24 1.21
CA GLY A 1 5.03 24.94 1.01
C GLY A 1 5.24 24.23 2.32
N ARG A 2 4.23 23.54 2.80
CA ARG A 2 4.45 22.63 3.92
C ARG A 2 5.17 21.42 3.35
N GLY A 3 6.41 21.24 3.78
CA GLY A 3 7.35 20.31 3.23
C GLY A 3 6.87 18.87 3.15
N ARG A 4 7.64 18.04 2.47
CA ARG A 4 7.48 16.59 2.31
C ARG A 4 7.59 15.80 3.63
N SER A 5 7.14 16.37 4.76
CA SER A 5 7.17 15.73 6.07
C SER A 5 6.07 14.67 6.13
N VAL A 6 6.47 13.44 6.42
CA VAL A 6 5.58 12.29 6.58
C VAL A 6 5.92 11.65 7.91
N LEU A 7 4.90 11.34 8.71
CA LEU A 7 5.07 10.68 10.01
C LEU A 7 4.41 9.30 9.94
N PRO A 8 5.10 8.23 10.34
CA PRO A 8 4.50 6.91 10.44
C PRO A 8 3.56 6.88 11.66
N VAL A 9 2.34 6.37 11.48
CA VAL A 9 1.39 6.13 12.56
C VAL A 9 1.54 4.71 13.08
N ALA A 10 1.53 3.74 12.17
CA ALA A 10 1.69 2.33 12.47
C ALA A 10 2.26 1.59 11.26
N VAL A 11 2.85 0.44 11.51
CA VAL A 11 3.28 -0.51 10.47
C VAL A 11 3.13 -1.91 11.01
N GLY A 12 2.70 -2.84 10.17
CA GLY A 12 2.51 -4.23 10.54
C GLY A 12 2.53 -5.16 9.32
N VAL A 13 2.47 -6.45 9.59
CA VAL A 13 2.40 -7.52 8.58
C VAL A 13 1.25 -8.45 8.94
N ILE A 14 0.37 -8.69 7.98
CA ILE A 14 -0.67 -9.71 8.10
C ILE A 14 -0.07 -11.05 7.68
N ARG A 15 -0.12 -12.01 8.58
CA ARG A 15 0.34 -13.38 8.34
C ARG A 15 -0.86 -14.31 8.31
N THR A 16 -0.88 -15.21 7.34
CA THR A 16 -1.86 -16.30 7.24
C THR A 16 -1.14 -17.62 7.30
N ASP A 17 -1.81 -18.67 7.77
CA ASP A 17 -1.23 -20.02 7.76
C ASP A 17 -1.21 -20.56 6.32
N ALA A 18 -0.04 -21.03 5.88
CA ALA A 18 0.13 -21.58 4.54
C ALA A 18 -0.59 -22.93 4.35
N SER A 19 -0.92 -23.62 5.46
CA SER A 19 -1.67 -24.88 5.43
C SER A 19 -3.18 -24.69 5.28
N ASP A 20 -3.69 -23.48 5.52
CA ASP A 20 -5.10 -23.17 5.34
C ASP A 20 -5.48 -23.05 3.86
N ASP A 21 -6.73 -23.33 3.55
CA ASP A 21 -7.26 -23.10 2.22
C ASP A 21 -7.30 -21.61 1.86
N LEU A 22 -7.41 -21.34 0.56
CA LEU A 22 -7.38 -19.97 0.05
C LEU A 22 -8.49 -19.10 0.65
N SER A 23 -9.69 -19.62 0.82
CA SER A 23 -10.84 -18.86 1.33
C SER A 23 -10.63 -18.43 2.78
N THR A 24 -10.12 -19.33 3.62
CA THR A 24 -9.78 -19.05 5.02
C THR A 24 -8.70 -17.97 5.11
N ARG A 25 -7.65 -18.10 4.33
CA ARG A 25 -6.55 -17.11 4.30
C ARG A 25 -7.01 -15.72 3.83
N LEU A 26 -7.89 -15.65 2.83
CA LEU A 26 -8.46 -14.39 2.36
C LEU A 26 -9.41 -13.77 3.39
N LEU A 27 -10.16 -14.59 4.10
CA LEU A 27 -11.01 -14.12 5.20
C LEU A 27 -10.17 -13.50 6.32
N ASP A 28 -9.08 -14.14 6.73
CA ASP A 28 -8.17 -13.62 7.76
C ASP A 28 -7.58 -12.27 7.35
N ILE A 29 -7.18 -12.13 6.07
CA ILE A 29 -6.72 -10.85 5.52
C ILE A 29 -7.83 -9.80 5.61
N SER A 30 -9.05 -10.14 5.21
CA SER A 30 -10.21 -9.24 5.25
C SER A 30 -10.46 -8.72 6.66
N VAL A 31 -10.53 -9.63 7.63
CA VAL A 31 -10.78 -9.29 9.04
C VAL A 31 -9.71 -8.33 9.55
N LYS A 32 -8.45 -8.64 9.28
CA LYS A 32 -7.32 -7.82 9.76
C LYS A 32 -7.27 -6.44 9.12
N ILE A 33 -7.55 -6.36 7.82
CA ILE A 33 -7.65 -5.09 7.10
C ILE A 33 -8.83 -4.26 7.61
N ASP A 34 -9.97 -4.88 7.85
CA ASP A 34 -11.15 -4.21 8.42
C ASP A 34 -10.84 -3.64 9.81
N GLU A 35 -10.18 -4.41 10.70
CA GLU A 35 -9.71 -3.92 12.00
C GLU A 35 -8.81 -2.69 11.87
N TRP A 36 -7.83 -2.72 10.97
CA TRP A 36 -6.92 -1.58 10.78
C TRP A 36 -7.61 -0.36 10.19
N MET A 37 -8.52 -0.55 9.24
CA MET A 37 -9.30 0.57 8.69
C MET A 37 -10.21 1.20 9.74
N ASP A 38 -10.78 0.39 10.65
CA ASP A 38 -11.64 0.87 11.74
C ASP A 38 -10.83 1.51 12.88
N GLU A 39 -9.57 1.10 13.10
CA GLU A 39 -8.68 1.69 14.11
C GLU A 39 -8.06 3.01 13.64
N TYR A 40 -7.55 3.03 12.40
CA TYR A 40 -6.74 4.17 11.90
C TYR A 40 -7.52 5.15 11.02
N HIS A 41 -8.74 4.82 10.59
CA HIS A 41 -9.61 5.66 9.76
C HIS A 41 -8.87 6.33 8.59
N PRO A 42 -8.23 5.58 7.69
CA PRO A 42 -7.46 6.15 6.61
C PRO A 42 -8.35 6.87 5.59
N ASP A 43 -7.92 8.05 5.15
CA ASP A 43 -8.61 8.82 4.11
C ASP A 43 -8.39 8.23 2.70
N MET A 44 -7.30 7.51 2.50
CA MET A 44 -6.88 6.96 1.21
C MET A 44 -6.09 5.66 1.41
N LEU A 45 -6.19 4.77 0.43
CA LEU A 45 -5.44 3.52 0.40
C LEU A 45 -4.51 3.50 -0.81
N ALA A 46 -3.23 3.22 -0.57
CA ALA A 46 -2.25 2.99 -1.63
C ALA A 46 -1.91 1.51 -1.71
N ILE A 47 -1.92 0.96 -2.91
CA ILE A 47 -1.59 -0.45 -3.18
C ILE A 47 -0.51 -0.51 -4.24
N GLU A 48 0.46 -1.42 -4.07
CA GLU A 48 1.41 -1.74 -5.12
C GLU A 48 0.71 -2.55 -6.21
N ARG A 49 0.89 -2.14 -7.47
CA ARG A 49 0.32 -2.84 -8.62
C ARG A 49 1.03 -4.18 -8.80
N VAL A 50 0.25 -5.25 -8.82
CA VAL A 50 0.76 -6.59 -9.11
C VAL A 50 1.23 -6.65 -10.55
N PHE A 51 2.49 -7.06 -10.78
CA PHE A 51 3.06 -7.28 -12.10
C PHE A 51 3.28 -8.78 -12.35
N GLU A 52 3.08 -9.19 -13.58
CA GLU A 52 3.22 -10.58 -14.06
C GLU A 52 4.69 -11.08 -14.13
N ARG A 53 5.59 -10.54 -13.32
CA ARG A 53 6.98 -10.99 -13.27
C ARG A 53 7.19 -11.91 -12.09
N GLY A 54 6.92 -13.19 -12.28
CA GLY A 54 7.12 -14.21 -11.24
C GLY A 54 6.44 -15.52 -11.54
N VAL A 55 6.47 -16.44 -10.58
CA VAL A 55 5.73 -17.70 -10.64
C VAL A 55 4.24 -17.37 -10.60
N VAL A 56 3.48 -17.86 -11.59
CA VAL A 56 2.05 -17.58 -11.79
C VAL A 56 1.22 -17.77 -10.49
N SER A 57 1.51 -18.82 -9.73
CA SER A 57 0.81 -19.10 -8.47
C SER A 57 1.00 -17.98 -7.43
N THR A 58 2.20 -17.43 -7.29
CA THR A 58 2.48 -16.34 -6.34
C THR A 58 1.78 -15.06 -6.77
N VAL A 59 1.80 -14.75 -8.07
CA VAL A 59 1.09 -13.60 -8.65
C VAL A 59 -0.41 -13.70 -8.39
N MET A 60 -0.99 -14.88 -8.58
CA MET A 60 -2.42 -15.12 -8.34
C MET A 60 -2.81 -14.96 -6.87
N HIS A 61 -2.02 -15.50 -5.94
CA HIS A 61 -2.29 -15.33 -4.50
C HIS A 61 -2.23 -13.87 -4.08
N THR A 62 -1.26 -13.12 -4.59
CA THR A 62 -1.15 -11.68 -4.33
C THR A 62 -2.34 -10.92 -4.92
N ALA A 63 -2.76 -11.25 -6.14
CA ALA A 63 -3.91 -10.63 -6.79
C ALA A 63 -5.21 -10.87 -6.00
N HIS A 64 -5.43 -12.08 -5.48
CA HIS A 64 -6.58 -12.38 -4.64
C HIS A 64 -6.58 -11.52 -3.36
N ALA A 65 -5.45 -11.42 -2.67
CA ALA A 65 -5.32 -10.59 -1.48
C ALA A 65 -5.58 -9.10 -1.78
N VAL A 66 -5.02 -8.59 -2.87
CA VAL A 66 -5.26 -7.22 -3.34
C VAL A 66 -6.74 -6.98 -3.61
N GLY A 67 -7.41 -7.91 -4.27
CA GLY A 67 -8.85 -7.82 -4.53
C GLY A 67 -9.67 -7.69 -3.24
N VAL A 68 -9.35 -8.50 -2.22
CA VAL A 68 -9.99 -8.44 -0.90
C VAL A 68 -9.78 -7.07 -0.25
N ILE A 69 -8.55 -6.55 -0.25
CA ILE A 69 -8.21 -5.25 0.34
C ILE A 69 -8.98 -4.12 -0.36
N ILE A 70 -9.10 -4.16 -1.68
CA ILE A 70 -9.89 -3.19 -2.46
C ILE A 70 -11.36 -3.22 -2.05
N VAL A 71 -11.95 -4.40 -1.85
CA VAL A 71 -13.34 -4.54 -1.40
C VAL A 71 -13.52 -3.96 0.02
N CYS A 72 -12.60 -4.23 0.95
CA CYS A 72 -12.65 -3.65 2.30
C CYS A 72 -12.62 -2.11 2.27
N ALA A 73 -11.78 -1.52 1.41
CA ALA A 73 -11.73 -0.07 1.22
C ALA A 73 -13.02 0.48 0.59
N ALA A 74 -13.54 -0.20 -0.44
CA ALA A 74 -14.75 0.23 -1.15
C ALA A 74 -15.99 0.23 -0.26
N ARG A 75 -16.11 -0.71 0.69
CA ARG A 75 -17.20 -0.74 1.69
C ARG A 75 -17.22 0.48 2.61
N ARG A 76 -16.08 1.17 2.74
CA ARG A 76 -15.89 2.37 3.58
C ARG A 76 -15.76 3.65 2.77
N ASP A 77 -16.02 3.60 1.47
CA ASP A 77 -15.82 4.72 0.53
C ASP A 77 -14.38 5.28 0.55
N ILE A 78 -13.40 4.46 0.93
CA ILE A 78 -11.99 4.83 0.93
C ILE A 78 -11.44 4.71 -0.50
N PRO A 79 -10.95 5.81 -1.11
CA PRO A 79 -10.38 5.77 -2.45
C PRO A 79 -9.08 4.98 -2.49
N VAL A 80 -8.90 4.18 -3.56
CA VAL A 80 -7.73 3.31 -3.74
C VAL A 80 -6.86 3.82 -4.88
N TYR A 81 -5.57 3.96 -4.63
CA TYR A 81 -4.55 4.36 -5.59
C TYR A 81 -3.52 3.25 -5.80
N MET A 82 -3.19 2.99 -7.05
CA MET A 82 -2.25 1.92 -7.39
C MET A 82 -0.96 2.49 -7.98
N TYR A 83 0.16 2.02 -7.49
CA TYR A 83 1.50 2.45 -7.90
C TYR A 83 2.34 1.27 -8.39
N THR A 84 3.14 1.50 -9.41
CA THR A 84 4.14 0.54 -9.85
C THR A 84 5.36 0.55 -8.92
N PRO A 85 6.10 -0.57 -8.79
CA PRO A 85 7.35 -0.59 -8.03
C PRO A 85 8.34 0.48 -8.47
N SER A 86 8.43 0.76 -9.77
CA SER A 86 9.32 1.78 -10.32
C SER A 86 8.90 3.19 -9.91
N GLU A 87 7.58 3.47 -9.84
CA GLU A 87 7.07 4.76 -9.37
C GLU A 87 7.38 4.98 -7.89
N VAL A 88 7.20 3.94 -7.05
CA VAL A 88 7.54 3.99 -5.62
C VAL A 88 9.04 4.25 -5.43
N LYS A 89 9.89 3.48 -6.10
CA LYS A 89 11.35 3.67 -6.04
C LYS A 89 11.76 5.07 -6.47
N LYS A 90 11.24 5.55 -7.59
CA LYS A 90 11.54 6.90 -8.10
C LYS A 90 11.08 7.99 -7.13
N ALA A 91 9.92 7.86 -6.54
CA ALA A 91 9.40 8.85 -5.58
C ALA A 91 10.28 8.94 -4.33
N VAL A 92 10.67 7.78 -3.76
CA VAL A 92 11.39 7.72 -2.48
C VAL A 92 12.89 8.00 -2.65
N SER A 93 13.53 7.45 -3.69
CA SER A 93 14.98 7.51 -3.87
C SER A 93 15.45 8.44 -5.01
N GLY A 94 14.53 8.97 -5.81
CA GLY A 94 14.87 9.70 -7.04
C GLY A 94 15.22 8.80 -8.24
N ASN A 95 15.38 7.49 -8.03
CA ASN A 95 15.78 6.52 -9.05
C ASN A 95 14.81 5.33 -9.10
N GLY A 96 14.08 5.18 -10.21
CA GLY A 96 13.14 4.07 -10.42
C GLY A 96 13.78 2.68 -10.50
N ARG A 97 15.11 2.60 -10.61
CA ARG A 97 15.91 1.36 -10.61
C ARG A 97 16.66 1.12 -9.29
N ALA A 98 16.37 1.90 -8.24
CA ALA A 98 16.99 1.75 -6.93
C ALA A 98 16.83 0.31 -6.41
N ASP A 99 17.86 -0.20 -5.76
CA ASP A 99 17.80 -1.49 -5.08
C ASP A 99 17.05 -1.40 -3.74
N LYS A 100 16.74 -2.54 -3.13
CA LYS A 100 16.01 -2.59 -1.85
C LYS A 100 16.77 -1.87 -0.71
N LYS A 101 18.09 -1.96 -0.67
CA LYS A 101 18.90 -1.31 0.37
C LYS A 101 18.80 0.21 0.27
N GLN A 102 18.87 0.75 -0.95
CA GLN A 102 18.75 2.18 -1.20
C GLN A 102 17.35 2.69 -0.80
N VAL A 103 16.29 1.98 -1.18
CA VAL A 103 14.91 2.35 -0.81
C VAL A 103 14.73 2.29 0.70
N THR A 104 15.16 1.22 1.37
CA THR A 104 15.06 1.06 2.82
C THR A 104 15.82 2.15 3.56
N ALA A 105 17.04 2.50 3.12
CA ALA A 105 17.82 3.58 3.71
C ALA A 105 17.10 4.94 3.58
N MET A 106 16.47 5.21 2.43
CA MET A 106 15.70 6.43 2.23
C MET A 106 14.43 6.47 3.09
N VAL A 107 13.70 5.36 3.20
CA VAL A 107 12.54 5.23 4.10
C VAL A 107 12.95 5.54 5.54
N THR A 108 14.01 4.91 6.03
CA THR A 108 14.55 5.11 7.38
C THR A 108 14.84 6.59 7.63
N ARG A 109 15.53 7.24 6.69
CA ARG A 109 15.89 8.65 6.77
C ARG A 109 14.67 9.58 6.71
N VAL A 110 13.75 9.35 5.78
CA VAL A 110 12.57 10.20 5.57
C VAL A 110 11.65 10.18 6.79
N LEU A 111 11.49 9.01 7.41
CA LEU A 111 10.65 8.83 8.59
C LEU A 111 11.39 9.08 9.92
N GLY A 112 12.68 9.37 9.88
CA GLY A 112 13.48 9.59 11.08
C GLY A 112 13.58 8.38 12.01
N LEU A 113 13.54 7.16 11.43
CA LEU A 113 13.60 5.93 12.22
C LEU A 113 15.02 5.67 12.75
N ALA A 114 15.14 5.17 13.98
CA ALA A 114 16.43 4.81 14.57
C ALA A 114 17.08 3.61 13.86
N GLU A 115 16.27 2.69 13.36
CA GLU A 115 16.71 1.49 12.64
C GLU A 115 15.85 1.25 11.39
N PRO A 116 16.39 0.52 10.39
CA PRO A 116 15.63 0.13 9.22
C PRO A 116 14.38 -0.69 9.60
N PRO A 117 13.22 -0.44 8.96
CA PRO A 117 12.01 -1.19 9.24
C PRO A 117 12.19 -2.68 8.93
N ARG A 118 11.63 -3.51 9.77
CA ARG A 118 11.62 -4.98 9.62
C ARG A 118 10.22 -5.53 9.83
N PRO A 119 9.83 -6.62 9.11
CA PRO A 119 10.55 -7.27 8.00
C PRO A 119 10.62 -6.39 6.74
N ALA A 120 11.22 -6.91 5.66
CA ALA A 120 11.38 -6.17 4.40
C ALA A 120 10.05 -5.64 3.83
N ASP A 121 8.97 -6.39 3.97
CA ASP A 121 7.61 -6.01 3.53
C ASP A 121 7.11 -4.74 4.24
N ALA A 122 7.50 -4.52 5.49
CA ALA A 122 7.20 -3.29 6.22
C ALA A 122 7.90 -2.07 5.59
N ALA A 123 9.14 -2.23 5.13
CA ALA A 123 9.86 -1.18 4.42
C ALA A 123 9.21 -0.86 3.06
N ASP A 124 8.77 -1.89 2.34
CA ASP A 124 8.08 -1.73 1.06
C ASP A 124 6.73 -1.00 1.24
N ALA A 125 5.95 -1.35 2.27
CA ALA A 125 4.70 -0.67 2.59
C ALA A 125 4.90 0.80 2.99
N LEU A 126 5.92 1.10 3.79
CA LEU A 126 6.26 2.47 4.17
C LEU A 126 6.73 3.29 2.96
N ALA A 127 7.52 2.70 2.06
CA ALA A 127 7.93 3.36 0.82
C ALA A 127 6.73 3.72 -0.06
N LEU A 128 5.76 2.82 -0.17
CA LEU A 128 4.51 3.04 -0.89
C LEU A 128 3.69 4.17 -0.27
N ALA A 129 3.55 4.19 1.06
CA ALA A 129 2.86 5.25 1.78
C ALA A 129 3.52 6.62 1.58
N ILE A 130 4.85 6.70 1.67
CA ILE A 130 5.61 7.92 1.37
C ILE A 130 5.37 8.38 -0.06
N CYS A 131 5.45 7.47 -1.03
CA CYS A 131 5.20 7.76 -2.44
C CYS A 131 3.82 8.39 -2.62
N HIS A 132 2.79 7.80 -2.01
CA HIS A 132 1.43 8.32 -2.08
C HIS A 132 1.33 9.71 -1.44
N CYS A 133 1.81 9.90 -0.23
CA CYS A 133 1.76 11.18 0.48
C CYS A 133 2.45 12.33 -0.29
N TRP A 134 3.52 12.03 -1.01
CA TRP A 134 4.22 13.03 -1.80
C TRP A 134 3.61 13.31 -3.17
N ARG A 135 2.91 12.34 -3.75
CA ARG A 135 2.27 12.47 -5.08
C ARG A 135 0.82 12.94 -5.01
N ALA A 136 0.09 12.60 -3.97
CA ALA A 136 -1.32 12.96 -3.84
C ALA A 136 -1.59 14.46 -4.00
N PRO A 137 -0.85 15.39 -3.35
CA PRO A 137 -1.03 16.82 -3.54
C PRO A 137 -0.75 17.29 -4.98
N MET A 138 0.22 16.66 -5.67
CA MET A 138 0.57 17.00 -7.06
C MET A 138 -0.49 16.55 -8.07
N LEU A 139 -1.31 15.58 -7.69
CA LEU A 139 -2.42 15.06 -8.49
C LEU A 139 -3.74 15.77 -8.21
N GLY A 140 -3.73 16.84 -7.38
CA GLY A 140 -4.94 17.54 -6.95
C GLY A 140 -5.85 16.70 -6.06
N LEU A 141 -5.31 15.64 -5.46
CA LEU A 141 -6.05 14.69 -4.64
C LEU A 141 -6.14 15.18 -3.19
N SER A 142 -6.76 16.33 -2.99
CA SER A 142 -7.20 16.77 -1.68
C SER A 142 -8.62 16.28 -1.46
N GLY A 143 -8.76 15.16 -0.74
CA GLY A 143 -10.02 14.65 -0.23
C GLY A 143 -11.14 14.43 -1.27
N GLY A 144 -11.29 13.22 -1.76
CA GLY A 144 -12.58 12.75 -2.25
C GLY A 144 -12.79 12.61 -3.76
N GLN A 145 -11.79 12.73 -4.61
CA GLN A 145 -11.98 12.38 -6.04
C GLN A 145 -11.03 11.25 -6.47
N ASN A 146 -11.63 10.12 -6.79
CA ASN A 146 -10.94 8.94 -7.31
C ASN A 146 -10.77 9.06 -8.83
N PRO A 147 -9.55 9.25 -9.39
CA PRO A 147 -9.37 9.37 -10.84
C PRO A 147 -9.44 8.04 -11.60
N GLY A 148 -9.62 6.92 -10.94
CA GLY A 148 -9.46 5.60 -11.55
C GLY A 148 -10.64 4.64 -11.50
N TRP A 149 -11.70 4.95 -10.75
CA TRP A 149 -12.89 4.11 -10.64
C TRP A 149 -14.14 4.97 -10.50
N SER A 150 -14.82 5.27 -11.59
CA SER A 150 -16.20 5.70 -11.53
C SER A 150 -17.07 4.44 -11.44
N ALA A 151 -17.45 4.04 -10.25
CA ALA A 151 -18.55 3.11 -10.09
C ALA A 151 -19.82 3.85 -10.58
N SER A 152 -20.25 3.56 -11.80
CA SER A 152 -21.60 3.87 -12.21
C SER A 152 -22.53 3.14 -11.24
N ARG A 153 -23.12 3.88 -10.32
CA ARG A 153 -24.20 3.36 -9.48
C ARG A 153 -25.33 3.00 -10.42
N HIS A 154 -25.49 1.73 -10.71
CA HIS A 154 -26.72 1.23 -11.28
C HIS A 154 -27.80 1.40 -10.22
N LYS A 155 -28.78 2.27 -10.54
CA LYS A 155 -30.04 2.35 -9.83
C LYS A 155 -30.84 1.08 -10.04
#